data_5ade525f0c0d8d175a3fbde740863dfa
#
_entry.id   5ade525f0c0d8d175a3fbde740863dfa
#
_cell.length_a   1.000
_cell.length_b   1.000
_cell.length_c   1.000
_cell.angle_alpha   90.00
_cell.angle_beta   90.00
_cell.angle_gamma   90.00
#
_symmetry.space_group_name_H-M   'P 1'
#
loop_
_entity.id
_entity.type
_entity.pdbx_description
1 polymer ?
#
loop_
_entity_poly.entity_id
_entity_poly.type
_entity_poly.pdbx_seq_one_letter_code
_entity_poly.pdbx_strand_id
1 'polypeptide(L)'
;QRGRWLSDEELAALRQVSPSQGMMLETLNEYLLCHRGCPDKEPQRRLATLKSAGELQIPFTTGLLVGIGESPRDRIDALLAIRDSHLSFGHIQEVIIQNFLPKLGTAMHKELPCPPDDYLQAIALARVILPSDIHLQAPPNLSDDFGGLLEAGIDDWGGVSPVTADHVNPERPWPDLELLKEVTEDRGFVLAPRLTVHPEYALDRDRWLDTDNHFPVLDRSDAEGLGRDDPGSQMP
;
A
#
# COMPACT_ATOMS: atom_id res chain seq x y z
N GLN A 1 -9.80 3.84 -22.38
CA GLN A 1 -9.41 2.43 -22.30
C GLN A 1 -10.29 1.80 -21.24
N ARG A 2 -11.03 0.75 -21.57
CA ARG A 2 -11.75 -0.05 -20.59
C ARG A 2 -10.70 -0.77 -19.76
N GLY A 3 -10.66 -0.54 -18.46
CA GLY A 3 -9.77 -1.23 -17.53
C GLY A 3 -9.95 -2.75 -17.72
N ARG A 4 -8.88 -3.42 -18.15
CA ARG A 4 -8.86 -4.87 -18.31
C ARG A 4 -8.42 -5.47 -16.97
N TRP A 5 -9.22 -6.36 -16.45
CA TRP A 5 -8.86 -7.17 -15.27
C TRP A 5 -7.78 -8.16 -15.66
N LEU A 6 -6.85 -8.38 -14.73
CA LEU A 6 -5.89 -9.47 -14.88
C LEU A 6 -6.60 -10.78 -14.55
N SER A 7 -6.41 -11.78 -15.40
CA SER A 7 -6.81 -13.16 -15.11
C SER A 7 -5.81 -13.81 -14.15
N ASP A 8 -6.16 -14.97 -13.62
CA ASP A 8 -5.26 -15.74 -12.75
C ASP A 8 -3.96 -16.12 -13.49
N GLU A 9 -4.04 -16.40 -14.79
CA GLU A 9 -2.87 -16.67 -15.63
C GLU A 9 -1.99 -15.42 -15.79
N GLU A 10 -2.59 -14.24 -15.92
CA GLU A 10 -1.86 -12.97 -16.02
C GLU A 10 -1.21 -12.61 -14.67
N LEU A 11 -1.90 -12.83 -13.54
CA LEU A 11 -1.33 -12.66 -12.20
C LEU A 11 -0.14 -13.62 -11.98
N ALA A 12 -0.30 -14.90 -12.37
CA ALA A 12 0.76 -15.90 -12.29
C ALA A 12 1.96 -15.55 -13.19
N ALA A 13 1.72 -15.02 -14.39
CA ALA A 13 2.79 -14.58 -15.27
C ALA A 13 3.55 -13.36 -14.69
N LEU A 14 2.84 -12.42 -14.06
CA LEU A 14 3.48 -11.28 -13.38
C LEU A 14 4.30 -11.73 -12.17
N ARG A 15 3.89 -12.78 -11.45
CA ARG A 15 4.63 -13.35 -10.32
C ARG A 15 6.05 -13.77 -10.70
N GLN A 16 6.27 -14.20 -11.95
CA GLN A 16 7.60 -14.59 -12.44
C GLN A 16 8.59 -13.42 -12.52
N VAL A 17 8.09 -12.20 -12.71
CA VAL A 17 8.93 -11.01 -12.92
C VAL A 17 8.78 -9.95 -11.83
N SER A 18 7.93 -10.20 -10.84
CA SER A 18 7.68 -9.27 -9.74
C SER A 18 7.53 -10.03 -8.41
N PRO A 19 8.32 -9.68 -7.38
CA PRO A 19 8.27 -10.35 -6.07
C PRO A 19 7.00 -10.00 -5.28
N SER A 20 6.30 -8.94 -5.63
CA SER A 20 5.01 -8.55 -5.05
C SER A 20 4.13 -7.87 -6.08
N GLN A 21 2.83 -7.87 -5.84
CA GLN A 21 1.84 -7.18 -6.67
C GLN A 21 0.90 -6.38 -5.79
N GLY A 22 0.10 -5.49 -6.37
CA GLY A 22 -0.84 -4.70 -5.59
C GLY A 22 -2.00 -4.16 -6.39
N MET A 23 -3.12 -3.99 -5.69
CA MET A 23 -4.32 -3.33 -6.20
C MET A 23 -5.13 -2.83 -5.02
N MET A 24 -5.43 -1.52 -5.02
CA MET A 24 -6.22 -0.89 -3.97
C MET A 24 -7.67 -1.39 -3.99
N LEU A 25 -8.17 -1.89 -2.84
CA LEU A 25 -9.58 -2.19 -2.67
C LEU A 25 -10.41 -0.90 -2.68
N GLU A 26 -9.87 0.16 -2.10
CA GLU A 26 -10.45 1.48 -1.88
C GLU A 26 -11.66 1.48 -0.95
N THR A 27 -12.72 0.76 -1.28
CA THR A 27 -13.95 0.65 -0.50
C THR A 27 -14.79 -0.54 -0.97
N LEU A 28 -15.71 -0.99 -0.12
CA LEU A 28 -16.75 -1.96 -0.50
C LEU A 28 -18.08 -1.30 -0.90
N ASN A 29 -18.18 0.03 -0.79
CA ASN A 29 -19.39 0.76 -1.15
C ASN A 29 -19.48 0.95 -2.67
N GLU A 30 -20.31 0.17 -3.32
CA GLU A 30 -20.55 0.22 -4.77
C GLU A 30 -21.38 1.42 -5.24
N TYR A 31 -21.97 2.17 -4.30
CA TYR A 31 -22.85 3.30 -4.61
C TYR A 31 -22.15 4.66 -4.61
N LEU A 32 -20.84 4.70 -4.37
CA LEU A 32 -20.08 5.94 -4.37
C LEU A 32 -20.09 6.60 -5.75
N LEU A 33 -20.43 7.89 -5.78
CA LEU A 33 -20.52 8.65 -7.03
C LEU A 33 -19.19 8.74 -7.77
N CYS A 34 -18.07 8.79 -7.04
CA CYS A 34 -16.72 8.84 -7.62
C CYS A 34 -16.36 7.58 -8.41
N HIS A 35 -16.99 6.43 -8.11
CA HIS A 35 -16.76 5.15 -8.79
C HIS A 35 -17.79 4.86 -9.90
N ARG A 36 -18.77 5.74 -10.05
CA ARG A 36 -19.87 5.53 -11.01
C ARG A 36 -19.35 5.45 -12.44
N GLY A 37 -19.68 4.36 -13.13
CA GLY A 37 -19.25 4.12 -14.51
C GLY A 37 -17.80 3.59 -14.65
N CYS A 38 -17.15 3.24 -13.54
CA CYS A 38 -15.82 2.65 -13.49
C CYS A 38 -15.94 1.16 -13.13
N PRO A 39 -16.09 0.24 -14.09
CA PRO A 39 -16.26 -1.19 -13.78
C PRO A 39 -15.05 -1.83 -13.10
N ASP A 40 -13.88 -1.19 -13.20
CA ASP A 40 -12.66 -1.55 -12.48
C ASP A 40 -12.68 -1.16 -11.00
N LYS A 41 -13.70 -0.42 -10.56
CA LYS A 41 -13.94 -0.05 -9.16
C LYS A 41 -15.03 -0.91 -8.49
N GLU A 42 -15.56 -1.92 -9.17
CA GLU A 42 -16.52 -2.86 -8.58
C GLU A 42 -15.89 -3.65 -7.43
N PRO A 43 -16.40 -3.54 -6.18
CA PRO A 43 -15.79 -4.17 -5.02
C PRO A 43 -15.65 -5.69 -5.14
N GLN A 44 -16.66 -6.37 -5.67
CA GLN A 44 -16.65 -7.84 -5.83
C GLN A 44 -15.51 -8.33 -6.72
N ARG A 45 -15.19 -7.58 -7.77
CA ARG A 45 -14.06 -7.92 -8.65
C ARG A 45 -12.74 -7.70 -7.96
N ARG A 46 -12.61 -6.63 -7.16
CA ARG A 46 -11.38 -6.37 -6.39
C ARG A 46 -11.18 -7.42 -5.31
N LEU A 47 -12.24 -7.82 -4.63
CA LEU A 47 -12.18 -8.96 -3.69
C LEU A 47 -11.79 -10.27 -4.39
N ALA A 48 -12.31 -10.52 -5.60
CA ALA A 48 -11.88 -11.67 -6.38
C ALA A 48 -10.38 -11.63 -6.72
N THR A 49 -9.84 -10.47 -7.09
CA THR A 49 -8.40 -10.30 -7.32
C THR A 49 -7.58 -10.56 -6.06
N LEU A 50 -8.00 -10.06 -4.88
CA LEU A 50 -7.34 -10.37 -3.60
C LEU A 50 -7.33 -11.88 -3.34
N LYS A 51 -8.46 -12.55 -3.56
CA LYS A 51 -8.57 -14.00 -3.40
C LYS A 51 -7.63 -14.74 -4.36
N SER A 52 -7.62 -14.40 -5.65
CA SER A 52 -6.72 -15.01 -6.64
C SER A 52 -5.25 -14.81 -6.28
N ALA A 53 -4.86 -13.61 -5.81
CA ALA A 53 -3.50 -13.35 -5.34
C ALA A 53 -3.13 -14.26 -4.15
N GLY A 54 -4.06 -14.48 -3.21
CA GLY A 54 -3.86 -15.41 -2.09
C GLY A 54 -3.71 -16.86 -2.53
N GLU A 55 -4.59 -17.34 -3.43
CA GLU A 55 -4.54 -18.69 -3.99
C GLU A 55 -3.24 -18.95 -4.77
N LEU A 56 -2.71 -17.92 -5.43
CA LEU A 56 -1.45 -17.95 -6.17
C LEU A 56 -0.21 -17.67 -5.31
N GLN A 57 -0.38 -17.46 -4.00
CA GLN A 57 0.71 -17.16 -3.07
C GLN A 57 1.56 -15.96 -3.53
N ILE A 58 0.91 -14.87 -3.88
CA ILE A 58 1.54 -13.61 -4.29
C ILE A 58 1.51 -12.66 -3.09
N PRO A 59 2.67 -12.18 -2.58
CA PRO A 59 2.70 -11.07 -1.61
C PRO A 59 1.97 -9.87 -2.20
N PHE A 60 0.92 -9.39 -1.52
CA PHE A 60 0.00 -8.46 -2.13
C PHE A 60 -0.22 -7.21 -1.29
N THR A 61 -0.14 -6.06 -1.93
CA THR A 61 -0.47 -4.75 -1.35
C THR A 61 -1.88 -4.34 -1.75
N THR A 62 -2.67 -3.90 -0.78
CA THR A 62 -4.01 -3.35 -1.01
C THR A 62 -4.22 -2.11 -0.15
N GLY A 63 -5.43 -1.58 -0.07
CA GLY A 63 -5.67 -0.43 0.79
C GLY A 63 -7.00 0.26 0.55
N LEU A 64 -7.20 1.34 1.31
CA LEU A 64 -8.37 2.19 1.26
C LEU A 64 -8.05 3.58 0.74
N LEU A 65 -9.06 4.22 0.13
CA LEU A 65 -9.04 5.65 -0.18
C LEU A 65 -10.07 6.34 0.71
N VAL A 66 -9.60 7.23 1.58
CA VAL A 66 -10.38 7.88 2.63
C VAL A 66 -10.78 9.29 2.19
N GLY A 67 -12.04 9.65 2.38
CA GLY A 67 -12.58 10.98 2.05
C GLY A 67 -13.21 11.07 0.64
N ILE A 68 -13.62 9.94 0.07
CA ILE A 68 -14.29 9.87 -1.25
C ILE A 68 -15.83 9.81 -1.13
N GLY A 69 -16.37 10.06 0.06
CA GLY A 69 -17.79 10.01 0.35
C GLY A 69 -18.25 8.72 1.06
N GLU A 70 -17.33 7.86 1.41
CA GLU A 70 -17.57 6.68 2.21
C GLU A 70 -17.83 7.03 3.69
N SER A 71 -18.59 6.18 4.37
CA SER A 71 -18.85 6.30 5.81
C SER A 71 -17.77 5.57 6.63
N PRO A 72 -17.65 5.86 7.95
CA PRO A 72 -16.80 5.06 8.85
C PRO A 72 -17.15 3.56 8.83
N ARG A 73 -18.41 3.22 8.61
CA ARG A 73 -18.84 1.82 8.49
C ARG A 73 -18.30 1.17 7.23
N ASP A 74 -18.28 1.88 6.11
CA ASP A 74 -17.71 1.36 4.84
C ASP A 74 -16.21 1.06 5.01
N ARG A 75 -15.47 1.89 5.76
CA ARG A 75 -14.06 1.66 6.11
C ARG A 75 -13.87 0.39 6.93
N ILE A 76 -14.69 0.19 7.96
CA ILE A 76 -14.67 -1.02 8.80
C ILE A 76 -14.94 -2.25 7.94
N ASP A 77 -15.97 -2.24 7.13
CA ASP A 77 -16.36 -3.40 6.31
C ASP A 77 -15.24 -3.75 5.31
N ALA A 78 -14.58 -2.77 4.70
CA ALA A 78 -13.45 -2.99 3.80
C ALA A 78 -12.22 -3.56 4.54
N LEU A 79 -11.88 -3.02 5.73
CA LEU A 79 -10.78 -3.54 6.56
C LEU A 79 -11.04 -4.98 7.03
N LEU A 80 -12.27 -5.30 7.40
CA LEU A 80 -12.66 -6.66 7.77
C LEU A 80 -12.51 -7.63 6.59
N ALA A 81 -12.89 -7.23 5.38
CA ALA A 81 -12.72 -8.05 4.20
C ALA A 81 -11.24 -8.30 3.85
N ILE A 82 -10.38 -7.27 3.98
CA ILE A 82 -8.92 -7.41 3.82
C ILE A 82 -8.36 -8.36 4.88
N ARG A 83 -8.72 -8.17 6.15
CA ARG A 83 -8.31 -9.05 7.25
C ARG A 83 -8.70 -10.50 6.98
N ASP A 84 -9.95 -10.74 6.60
CA ASP A 84 -10.47 -12.11 6.39
C ASP A 84 -9.78 -12.78 5.19
N SER A 85 -9.41 -12.00 4.15
CA SER A 85 -8.58 -12.46 3.04
C SER A 85 -7.17 -12.85 3.52
N HIS A 86 -6.53 -12.02 4.36
CA HIS A 86 -5.22 -12.32 4.93
C HIS A 86 -5.26 -13.56 5.83
N LEU A 87 -6.24 -13.66 6.72
CA LEU A 87 -6.40 -14.82 7.60
C LEU A 87 -6.59 -16.13 6.83
N SER A 88 -7.13 -16.07 5.61
CA SER A 88 -7.32 -17.24 4.76
C SER A 88 -6.04 -17.69 4.06
N PHE A 89 -5.17 -16.77 3.64
CA PHE A 89 -4.05 -17.06 2.75
C PHE A 89 -2.68 -16.56 3.27
N GLY A 90 -2.65 -15.58 4.16
CA GLY A 90 -1.43 -14.98 4.70
C GLY A 90 -0.68 -14.08 3.71
N HIS A 91 -1.32 -13.61 2.65
CA HIS A 91 -0.67 -12.98 1.49
C HIS A 91 -0.68 -11.46 1.47
N ILE A 92 -1.51 -10.81 2.31
CA ILE A 92 -1.54 -9.35 2.36
C ILE A 92 -0.34 -8.87 3.18
N GLN A 93 0.68 -8.40 2.49
CA GLN A 93 1.90 -7.89 3.12
C GLN A 93 1.72 -6.46 3.65
N GLU A 94 0.86 -5.66 3.00
CA GLU A 94 0.75 -4.24 3.26
C GLU A 94 -0.66 -3.71 2.95
N VAL A 95 -1.14 -2.81 3.80
CA VAL A 95 -2.38 -2.06 3.60
C VAL A 95 -2.07 -0.57 3.59
N ILE A 96 -2.33 0.08 2.47
CA ILE A 96 -2.14 1.52 2.30
C ILE A 96 -3.42 2.24 2.70
N ILE A 97 -3.35 3.14 3.66
CA ILE A 97 -4.43 4.10 3.92
C ILE A 97 -4.06 5.41 3.23
N GLN A 98 -4.78 5.73 2.17
CA GLN A 98 -4.52 6.93 1.38
C GLN A 98 -5.65 7.95 1.60
N ASN A 99 -5.30 9.21 1.85
CA ASN A 99 -6.25 10.30 1.94
C ASN A 99 -6.58 10.86 0.54
N PHE A 100 -7.84 11.21 0.34
CA PHE A 100 -8.28 11.87 -0.88
C PHE A 100 -7.82 13.33 -0.92
N LEU A 101 -7.18 13.70 -2.04
CA LEU A 101 -6.89 15.08 -2.40
C LEU A 101 -7.53 15.40 -3.76
N PRO A 102 -8.28 16.51 -3.88
CA PRO A 102 -8.93 16.89 -5.14
C PRO A 102 -7.89 17.25 -6.19
N LYS A 103 -8.06 16.78 -7.43
CA LYS A 103 -7.14 17.02 -8.55
C LYS A 103 -7.85 17.75 -9.69
N LEU A 104 -7.18 18.78 -10.23
CA LEU A 104 -7.65 19.47 -11.42
C LEU A 104 -7.83 18.48 -12.57
N GLY A 105 -8.92 18.67 -13.35
CA GLY A 105 -9.25 17.81 -14.48
C GLY A 105 -9.95 16.50 -14.13
N THR A 106 -10.22 16.22 -12.84
CA THR A 106 -11.02 15.08 -12.40
C THR A 106 -12.46 15.49 -12.07
N ALA A 107 -13.38 14.51 -12.02
CA ALA A 107 -14.77 14.76 -11.65
C ALA A 107 -14.90 15.33 -10.22
N MET A 108 -13.98 14.96 -9.32
CA MET A 108 -13.98 15.37 -7.92
C MET A 108 -13.11 16.61 -7.63
N HIS A 109 -12.73 17.40 -8.64
CA HIS A 109 -11.81 18.55 -8.46
C HIS A 109 -12.37 19.69 -7.58
N LYS A 110 -13.67 19.68 -7.30
CA LYS A 110 -14.36 20.67 -6.45
C LYS A 110 -14.73 20.13 -5.07
N GLU A 111 -14.49 18.87 -4.82
CA GLU A 111 -14.73 18.27 -3.51
C GLU A 111 -13.67 18.75 -2.50
N LEU A 112 -14.01 18.67 -1.22
CA LEU A 112 -13.06 18.98 -0.16
C LEU A 112 -12.05 17.83 -0.01
N PRO A 113 -10.81 18.13 0.38
CA PRO A 113 -9.85 17.09 0.73
C PRO A 113 -10.33 16.31 1.95
N CYS A 114 -9.81 15.10 2.13
CA CYS A 114 -10.03 14.33 3.35
C CYS A 114 -9.59 15.16 4.59
N PRO A 115 -10.45 15.33 5.62
CA PRO A 115 -10.05 15.99 6.85
C PRO A 115 -8.90 15.23 7.53
N PRO A 116 -7.87 15.93 8.07
CA PRO A 116 -6.74 15.27 8.73
C PRO A 116 -7.16 14.33 9.88
N ASP A 117 -8.10 14.73 10.71
CA ASP A 117 -8.61 13.92 11.82
C ASP A 117 -9.29 12.63 11.33
N ASP A 118 -10.08 12.71 10.25
CA ASP A 118 -10.71 11.52 9.63
C ASP A 118 -9.67 10.56 9.07
N TYR A 119 -8.58 11.11 8.54
CA TYR A 119 -7.47 10.31 8.02
C TYR A 119 -6.72 9.57 9.14
N LEU A 120 -6.32 10.27 10.20
CA LEU A 120 -5.67 9.66 11.37
C LEU A 120 -6.57 8.62 12.04
N GLN A 121 -7.88 8.90 12.17
CA GLN A 121 -8.84 7.92 12.68
C GLN A 121 -8.94 6.67 11.80
N ALA A 122 -8.88 6.81 10.46
CA ALA A 122 -8.91 5.66 9.56
C ALA A 122 -7.66 4.79 9.70
N ILE A 123 -6.48 5.39 9.90
CA ILE A 123 -5.22 4.68 10.17
C ILE A 123 -5.30 3.93 11.51
N ALA A 124 -5.70 4.61 12.58
CA ALA A 124 -5.85 4.00 13.90
C ALA A 124 -6.85 2.83 13.88
N LEU A 125 -7.96 3.01 13.15
CA LEU A 125 -8.96 1.96 12.96
C LEU A 125 -8.38 0.75 12.21
N ALA A 126 -7.59 0.98 11.17
CA ALA A 126 -6.91 -0.07 10.42
C ALA A 126 -5.93 -0.83 11.32
N ARG A 127 -5.13 -0.16 12.14
CA ARG A 127 -4.19 -0.79 13.08
C ARG A 127 -4.90 -1.68 14.11
N VAL A 128 -6.09 -1.29 14.57
CA VAL A 128 -6.88 -2.09 15.53
C VAL A 128 -7.55 -3.31 14.88
N ILE A 129 -7.98 -3.20 13.62
CA ILE A 129 -8.73 -4.26 12.93
C ILE A 129 -7.82 -5.28 12.27
N LEU A 130 -6.73 -4.80 11.67
CA LEU A 130 -5.81 -5.67 10.90
C LEU A 130 -4.89 -6.46 11.83
N PRO A 131 -4.51 -7.70 11.46
CA PRO A 131 -3.44 -8.46 12.12
C PRO A 131 -2.13 -7.67 12.17
N SER A 132 -1.32 -7.94 13.21
CA SER A 132 -0.06 -7.22 13.45
C SER A 132 1.05 -7.56 12.44
N ASP A 133 0.90 -8.61 11.68
CA ASP A 133 1.79 -9.05 10.60
C ASP A 133 1.42 -8.44 9.23
N ILE A 134 0.42 -7.57 9.19
CA ILE A 134 0.16 -6.69 8.04
C ILE A 134 0.80 -5.34 8.30
N HIS A 135 1.68 -4.91 7.41
CA HIS A 135 2.24 -3.56 7.45
C HIS A 135 1.21 -2.50 7.06
N LEU A 136 1.22 -1.39 7.76
CA LEU A 136 0.28 -0.30 7.54
C LEU A 136 1.03 0.93 6.99
N GLN A 137 0.75 1.27 5.75
CA GLN A 137 1.40 2.38 5.05
C GLN A 137 0.50 3.61 4.97
N ALA A 138 1.09 4.78 5.14
CA ALA A 138 0.50 6.06 4.72
C ALA A 138 1.51 6.85 3.86
N PRO A 139 1.12 7.29 2.63
CA PRO A 139 2.01 8.06 1.78
C PRO A 139 2.39 9.40 2.41
N PRO A 140 3.68 9.67 2.68
CA PRO A 140 4.07 10.87 3.44
C PRO A 140 3.92 12.17 2.64
N ASN A 141 3.99 12.14 1.31
CA ASN A 141 3.76 13.31 0.48
C ASN A 141 2.30 13.83 0.48
N LEU A 142 1.37 13.05 1.01
CA LEU A 142 -0.05 13.42 1.08
C LEU A 142 -0.47 13.96 2.46
N SER A 143 0.45 14.06 3.41
CA SER A 143 0.22 14.60 4.74
C SER A 143 1.35 15.56 5.13
N ASP A 144 1.02 16.55 5.95
CA ASP A 144 2.00 17.45 6.56
C ASP A 144 2.28 17.07 8.04
N ASP A 145 1.55 16.07 8.58
CA ASP A 145 1.68 15.58 9.97
C ASP A 145 2.28 14.15 10.00
N PHE A 146 3.58 14.05 9.79
CA PHE A 146 4.27 12.76 9.82
C PHE A 146 4.21 12.10 11.20
N GLY A 147 4.30 12.91 12.25
CA GLY A 147 4.24 12.43 13.62
C GLY A 147 2.91 11.79 13.96
N GLY A 148 1.82 12.47 13.60
CA GLY A 148 0.47 11.94 13.79
C GLY A 148 0.22 10.64 13.03
N LEU A 149 0.82 10.47 11.84
CA LEU A 149 0.72 9.21 11.10
C LEU A 149 1.35 8.04 11.85
N LEU A 150 2.55 8.22 12.42
CA LEU A 150 3.22 7.20 13.25
C LEU A 150 2.42 6.89 14.52
N GLU A 151 1.95 7.93 15.22
CA GLU A 151 1.12 7.79 16.42
C GLU A 151 -0.22 7.10 16.14
N ALA A 152 -0.79 7.31 14.94
CA ALA A 152 -1.98 6.60 14.50
C ALA A 152 -1.73 5.12 14.16
N GLY A 153 -0.46 4.71 13.98
CA GLY A 153 -0.08 3.31 13.92
C GLY A 153 0.47 2.82 12.60
N ILE A 154 0.96 3.68 11.71
CA ILE A 154 1.72 3.21 10.54
C ILE A 154 3.08 2.66 10.98
N ASP A 155 3.60 1.74 10.19
CA ASP A 155 4.95 1.17 10.30
C ASP A 155 5.68 1.16 8.94
N ASP A 156 5.11 1.83 7.95
CA ASP A 156 5.69 1.94 6.61
C ASP A 156 5.38 3.30 5.96
N TRP A 157 6.39 3.92 5.37
CA TRP A 157 6.25 5.16 4.60
C TRP A 157 5.99 4.92 3.11
N GLY A 158 6.13 3.67 2.65
CA GLY A 158 6.02 3.30 1.25
C GLY A 158 7.24 3.68 0.41
N GLY A 159 7.02 3.77 -0.87
CA GLY A 159 8.09 4.10 -1.83
C GLY A 159 8.35 5.59 -1.90
N VAL A 160 9.27 6.10 -1.08
CA VAL A 160 9.74 7.49 -1.13
C VAL A 160 10.94 7.59 -2.07
N SER A 161 10.85 8.44 -3.10
CA SER A 161 11.95 8.65 -4.04
C SER A 161 12.56 10.05 -3.90
N PRO A 162 13.85 10.14 -3.57
CA PRO A 162 14.54 11.44 -3.55
C PRO A 162 14.84 11.98 -4.96
N VAL A 163 14.69 11.16 -6.00
CA VAL A 163 15.13 11.48 -7.37
C VAL A 163 13.96 11.73 -8.32
N THR A 164 12.84 11.04 -8.14
CA THR A 164 11.69 11.13 -9.04
C THR A 164 10.48 11.70 -8.33
N ALA A 165 9.74 12.57 -9.02
CA ALA A 165 8.45 13.05 -8.51
C ALA A 165 7.43 11.90 -8.44
N ASP A 166 6.45 12.03 -7.55
CA ASP A 166 5.27 11.17 -7.56
C ASP A 166 4.48 11.41 -8.86
N HIS A 167 4.39 10.38 -9.70
CA HIS A 167 3.65 10.48 -10.96
C HIS A 167 2.13 10.57 -10.78
N VAL A 168 1.63 10.15 -9.63
CA VAL A 168 0.21 10.24 -9.28
C VAL A 168 -0.13 11.60 -8.69
N ASN A 169 0.74 12.15 -7.85
CA ASN A 169 0.57 13.44 -7.18
C ASN A 169 1.78 14.36 -7.43
N PRO A 170 2.04 14.78 -8.69
CA PRO A 170 3.24 15.54 -9.03
C PRO A 170 3.28 16.93 -8.36
N GLU A 171 2.14 17.42 -7.88
CA GLU A 171 2.01 18.66 -7.11
C GLU A 171 2.41 18.50 -5.62
N ARG A 172 2.64 17.28 -5.16
CA ARG A 172 3.05 16.94 -3.80
C ARG A 172 4.42 16.28 -3.83
N PRO A 173 5.51 17.03 -3.63
CA PRO A 173 6.85 16.47 -3.62
C PRO A 173 7.02 15.47 -2.45
N TRP A 174 7.91 14.51 -2.64
CA TRP A 174 8.31 13.63 -1.54
C TRP A 174 9.01 14.47 -0.45
N PRO A 175 8.76 14.17 0.82
CA PRO A 175 9.52 14.79 1.90
C PRO A 175 10.99 14.35 1.85
N ASP A 176 11.84 15.14 2.48
CA ASP A 176 13.24 14.79 2.68
C ASP A 176 13.38 13.54 3.54
N LEU A 177 14.26 12.62 3.14
CA LEU A 177 14.47 11.36 3.88
C LEU A 177 15.07 11.59 5.27
N GLU A 178 15.94 12.59 5.43
CA GLU A 178 16.48 12.93 6.75
C GLU A 178 15.39 13.45 7.68
N LEU A 179 14.44 14.24 7.17
CA LEU A 179 13.28 14.69 7.94
C LEU A 179 12.40 13.50 8.38
N LEU A 180 12.11 12.56 7.47
CA LEU A 180 11.34 11.35 7.82
C LEU A 180 12.08 10.51 8.86
N LYS A 181 13.40 10.42 8.74
CA LYS A 181 14.25 9.71 9.70
C LYS A 181 14.19 10.36 11.09
N GLU A 182 14.42 11.66 11.18
CA GLU A 182 14.33 12.41 12.44
C GLU A 182 12.98 12.21 13.12
N VAL A 183 11.88 12.40 12.39
CA VAL A 183 10.53 12.23 12.94
C VAL A 183 10.26 10.79 13.40
N THR A 184 10.81 9.81 12.68
CA THR A 184 10.67 8.39 13.01
C THR A 184 11.46 8.05 14.28
N GLU A 185 12.71 8.50 14.38
CA GLU A 185 13.60 8.27 15.51
C GLU A 185 13.13 8.99 16.78
N ASP A 186 12.60 10.20 16.67
CA ASP A 186 12.01 10.97 17.78
C ASP A 186 10.83 10.24 18.45
N ARG A 187 10.20 9.31 17.73
CA ARG A 187 9.11 8.45 18.24
C ARG A 187 9.56 7.06 18.66
N GLY A 188 10.88 6.83 18.71
CA GLY A 188 11.48 5.58 19.17
C GLY A 188 11.46 4.45 18.15
N PHE A 189 11.21 4.75 16.87
CA PHE A 189 11.30 3.81 15.77
C PHE A 189 12.62 3.95 15.00
N VAL A 190 12.90 3.03 14.07
CA VAL A 190 14.06 3.10 13.18
C VAL A 190 13.57 3.13 11.75
N LEU A 191 14.02 4.13 10.98
CA LEU A 191 13.79 4.16 9.54
C LEU A 191 14.79 3.22 8.85
N ALA A 192 14.28 2.19 8.18
CA ALA A 192 15.08 1.22 7.44
C ALA A 192 14.58 1.08 6.00
N PRO A 193 15.47 0.94 5.01
CA PRO A 193 15.06 0.68 3.63
C PRO A 193 14.49 -0.74 3.50
N ARG A 194 13.50 -0.93 2.64
CA ARG A 194 12.97 -2.24 2.26
C ARG A 194 12.86 -2.41 0.75
N LEU A 195 12.71 -3.65 0.33
CA LEU A 195 12.32 -3.98 -1.04
C LEU A 195 10.80 -3.77 -1.23
N THR A 196 10.31 -3.96 -2.44
CA THR A 196 8.86 -3.96 -2.73
C THR A 196 8.13 -5.16 -2.13
N VAL A 197 8.86 -6.22 -1.83
CA VAL A 197 8.39 -7.35 -1.01
C VAL A 197 8.87 -7.14 0.42
N HIS A 198 7.99 -7.34 1.40
CA HIS A 198 8.32 -7.18 2.81
C HIS A 198 9.22 -8.32 3.32
N PRO A 199 10.02 -8.07 4.39
CA PRO A 199 11.04 -8.99 4.88
C PRO A 199 10.55 -10.42 5.12
N GLU A 200 9.41 -10.61 5.77
CA GLU A 200 8.87 -11.92 6.11
C GLU A 200 8.55 -12.77 4.87
N TYR A 201 8.17 -12.15 3.77
CA TYR A 201 7.94 -12.82 2.49
C TYR A 201 9.25 -13.06 1.73
N ALA A 202 10.19 -12.13 1.82
CA ALA A 202 11.52 -12.27 1.22
C ALA A 202 12.33 -13.40 1.89
N LEU A 203 12.18 -13.60 3.20
CA LEU A 203 12.83 -14.66 3.97
C LEU A 203 12.20 -16.04 3.72
N ASP A 204 10.89 -16.13 3.54
CA ASP A 204 10.16 -17.36 3.17
C ASP A 204 9.92 -17.44 1.66
N ARG A 205 11.00 -17.19 0.88
CA ARG A 205 10.95 -17.08 -0.57
C ARG A 205 10.46 -18.34 -1.29
N ASP A 206 10.73 -19.52 -0.74
CA ASP A 206 10.33 -20.80 -1.35
C ASP A 206 8.80 -20.94 -1.41
N ARG A 207 8.10 -20.31 -0.48
CA ARG A 207 6.63 -20.23 -0.48
C ARG A 207 6.10 -19.10 -1.36
N TRP A 208 6.69 -17.92 -1.22
CA TRP A 208 6.06 -16.68 -1.69
C TRP A 208 6.56 -16.18 -3.03
N LEU A 209 7.82 -16.43 -3.37
CA LEU A 209 8.43 -15.90 -4.57
C LEU A 209 8.49 -16.95 -5.69
N ASP A 210 8.46 -16.51 -6.93
CA ASP A 210 8.89 -17.32 -8.05
C ASP A 210 10.41 -17.52 -8.00
N THR A 211 10.90 -18.66 -8.50
CA THR A 211 12.34 -18.98 -8.49
C THR A 211 13.18 -17.93 -9.23
N ASP A 212 12.62 -17.27 -10.24
CA ASP A 212 13.30 -16.22 -11.01
C ASP A 212 13.54 -14.96 -10.15
N ASN A 213 12.76 -14.76 -9.10
CA ASN A 213 12.92 -13.65 -8.16
C ASN A 213 13.81 -13.97 -6.95
N HIS A 214 14.18 -15.24 -6.70
CA HIS A 214 14.98 -15.62 -5.54
C HIS A 214 16.33 -14.89 -5.49
N PHE A 215 17.11 -14.96 -6.59
CA PHE A 215 18.42 -14.32 -6.63
C PHE A 215 18.32 -12.77 -6.60
N PRO A 216 17.48 -12.12 -7.42
CA PRO A 216 17.32 -10.67 -7.36
C PRO A 216 16.92 -10.12 -5.97
N VAL A 217 16.05 -10.82 -5.25
CA VAL A 217 15.64 -10.43 -3.90
C VAL A 217 16.78 -10.64 -2.90
N LEU A 218 17.44 -11.82 -2.93
CA LEU A 218 18.57 -12.13 -2.04
C LEU A 218 19.74 -11.18 -2.25
N ASP A 219 20.04 -10.81 -3.47
CA ASP A 219 21.16 -9.91 -3.82
C ASP A 219 20.93 -8.49 -3.27
N ARG A 220 19.69 -8.07 -3.14
CA ARG A 220 19.29 -6.72 -2.70
C ARG A 220 18.81 -6.64 -1.25
N SER A 221 18.69 -7.77 -0.55
CA SER A 221 18.28 -7.81 0.86
C SER A 221 19.47 -8.14 1.78
N ASP A 222 19.38 -7.69 3.01
CA ASP A 222 20.27 -8.11 4.11
C ASP A 222 19.78 -9.43 4.74
N ALA A 223 20.39 -9.79 5.88
CA ALA A 223 20.04 -11.02 6.60
C ALA A 223 18.65 -10.98 7.26
N GLU A 224 18.14 -9.81 7.52
CA GLU A 224 16.81 -9.54 8.08
C GLU A 224 15.75 -9.39 7.00
N GLY A 225 16.10 -9.44 5.69
CA GLY A 225 15.18 -9.27 4.56
C GLY A 225 14.91 -7.82 4.18
N LEU A 226 15.54 -6.86 4.86
CA LEU A 226 15.47 -5.44 4.55
C LEU A 226 16.32 -5.09 3.31
N GLY A 227 16.07 -3.93 2.72
CA GLY A 227 16.86 -3.45 1.59
C GLY A 227 18.30 -3.14 2.01
N ARG A 228 19.29 -3.58 1.20
CA ARG A 228 20.68 -3.18 1.44
C ARG A 228 20.87 -1.71 1.06
N ASP A 229 21.48 -0.96 1.96
CA ASP A 229 22.13 0.29 1.60
C ASP A 229 23.40 -0.03 0.82
N ASP A 230 23.33 -0.03 -0.50
CA ASP A 230 24.52 -0.18 -1.33
C ASP A 230 25.14 1.18 -1.59
N PRO A 231 26.28 1.54 -0.93
CA PRO A 231 26.98 2.79 -1.19
C PRO A 231 27.52 2.90 -2.62
N GLY A 232 27.44 1.82 -3.40
CA GLY A 232 27.83 1.78 -4.81
C GLY A 232 26.72 2.18 -5.80
N SER A 233 25.48 2.29 -5.37
CA SER A 233 24.35 2.64 -6.25
C SER A 233 24.18 4.15 -6.51
N GLN A 234 25.04 4.98 -5.95
CA GLN A 234 25.20 6.39 -6.35
C GLN A 234 26.01 6.44 -7.65
N MET A 235 25.44 5.97 -8.75
CA MET A 235 26.00 6.31 -10.06
C MET A 235 25.47 7.67 -10.52
N PRO A 236 26.35 8.45 -11.17
CA PRO A 236 26.17 9.86 -11.52
C PRO A 236 25.05 10.12 -12.50
#